data_daf07d06b58d019068c38ad48a4f8173
#
_entry.id   daf07d06b58d019068c38ad48a4f8173
#
_cell.length_a   1.000
_cell.length_b   1.000
_cell.length_c   1.000
_cell.angle_alpha   90.00
_cell.angle_beta   90.00
_cell.angle_gamma   90.00
#
_symmetry.space_group_name_H-M   'P 1'
#
loop_
_entity.id
_entity.type
_entity.pdbx_description
1 polymer ?
#
loop_
_entity_poly.entity_id
_entity_poly.type
_entity_poly.pdbx_seq_one_letter_code
_entity_poly.pdbx_strand_id
1 'polypeptide(L)'
;MRFARLTVSLGLMAAAIACRADAWELNAWPVLVLQKAPSGETQSWTGAGPLLFSGPAPAPDAGTASGLRPLYVRVTSDDSVKTDILYPLFYLRRYPESYRWSVLQLVNGRVEIASDETGKTAEHKFDVWPFYFSLVTADPQNTYHAVMPLYGTVKYRLGYTRLSWVLFPLFLESTRKGTDTTYTPWPFVRTMRGERNGFAVWPLFGGSKGPGPARNFYLIWPLIWSNVTAPDPDAPSGTAPGTEFGVLPLYTREKAPGMISENYLWPFFGYTERTLPYRYSERRYFWPFFVQGHGDDRVVDRWGPLYTYSNSKGSDSRWIVWPLWHRRTWVDADILQSKTQFFYFLYWSLNQTSVSRPSLAPAYKRHVWPLVSIWDNGAGSRQVQAPSPFEVFFPDNPDVRETWTPLAAIYRYDRKPTGETRSSLLWNAVTWRRSASKGLEEFHLGPLVGMRRAPSGAAWTILGFDLSAKLGKDKEPSR
;
A
#
# COMPACT_ATOMS: atom_id res chain seq x y z
N MET A 1 -10.83 -51.69 -7.06
CA MET A 1 -10.08 -51.79 -8.37
C MET A 1 -10.01 -50.47 -9.18
N ARG A 2 -10.76 -49.41 -8.89
CA ARG A 2 -10.69 -48.13 -9.66
C ARG A 2 -9.60 -47.16 -9.17
N PHE A 3 -9.16 -47.24 -7.94
CA PHE A 3 -8.09 -46.38 -7.39
C PHE A 3 -6.68 -46.76 -7.86
N ALA A 4 -6.43 -48.03 -8.15
CA ALA A 4 -5.12 -48.53 -8.61
C ALA A 4 -4.77 -48.07 -10.05
N ARG A 5 -5.79 -47.78 -10.91
CA ARG A 5 -5.54 -47.28 -12.28
C ARG A 5 -5.20 -45.82 -12.33
N LEU A 6 -5.66 -45.02 -11.35
CA LEU A 6 -5.33 -43.61 -11.27
C LEU A 6 -3.89 -43.38 -10.82
N THR A 7 -3.41 -44.17 -9.89
CA THR A 7 -2.02 -44.12 -9.38
C THR A 7 -1.01 -44.65 -10.39
N VAL A 8 -1.35 -45.62 -11.23
CA VAL A 8 -0.48 -46.10 -12.31
C VAL A 8 -0.38 -45.07 -13.44
N SER A 9 -1.44 -44.36 -13.78
CA SER A 9 -1.42 -43.30 -14.78
C SER A 9 -0.61 -42.08 -14.33
N LEU A 10 -0.67 -41.70 -13.05
CA LEU A 10 0.21 -40.66 -12.49
C LEU A 10 1.67 -41.13 -12.38
N GLY A 11 1.91 -42.39 -12.08
CA GLY A 11 3.26 -42.96 -12.01
C GLY A 11 3.95 -43.05 -13.40
N LEU A 12 3.20 -43.39 -14.45
CA LEU A 12 3.71 -43.42 -15.83
C LEU A 12 3.95 -42.00 -16.39
N MET A 13 3.16 -40.98 -16.00
CA MET A 13 3.47 -39.61 -16.26
C MET A 13 4.78 -39.11 -15.58
N ALA A 14 5.06 -39.62 -14.38
CA ALA A 14 6.28 -39.30 -13.65
C ALA A 14 7.56 -39.95 -14.27
N ALA A 15 7.46 -41.08 -14.92
CA ALA A 15 8.62 -41.80 -15.49
C ALA A 15 9.16 -41.21 -16.81
N ALA A 16 8.36 -40.41 -17.54
CA ALA A 16 8.81 -39.72 -18.76
C ALA A 16 9.58 -38.40 -18.48
N ILE A 17 9.87 -38.11 -17.21
CA ILE A 17 10.41 -36.81 -16.72
C ILE A 17 11.97 -36.79 -16.69
N ALA A 18 12.65 -37.89 -16.98
CA ALA A 18 14.09 -37.93 -16.86
C ALA A 18 14.81 -37.23 -18.02
N CYS A 19 15.64 -36.23 -17.66
CA CYS A 19 16.64 -35.54 -18.47
C CYS A 19 16.14 -34.64 -19.62
N ARG A 20 15.48 -33.54 -19.30
CA ARG A 20 15.35 -32.40 -20.22
C ARG A 20 16.31 -31.28 -19.80
N ALA A 21 17.21 -30.91 -20.68
CA ALA A 21 18.21 -29.85 -20.44
C ALA A 21 17.65 -28.44 -20.38
N ASP A 22 16.38 -28.26 -20.71
CA ASP A 22 15.70 -26.95 -20.77
C ASP A 22 14.50 -26.87 -19.86
N ALA A 23 14.14 -25.66 -19.40
CA ALA A 23 12.88 -25.41 -18.70
C ALA A 23 11.69 -25.82 -19.57
N TRP A 24 10.69 -26.47 -18.98
CA TRP A 24 9.52 -26.99 -19.69
C TRP A 24 8.22 -26.81 -18.89
N GLU A 25 7.08 -26.83 -19.59
CA GLU A 25 5.76 -26.75 -19.01
C GLU A 25 5.00 -28.06 -19.20
N LEU A 26 4.36 -28.57 -18.12
CA LEU A 26 3.36 -29.62 -18.18
C LEU A 26 2.00 -28.98 -18.00
N ASN A 27 1.14 -29.09 -19.01
CA ASN A 27 -0.20 -28.51 -18.96
C ASN A 27 -1.28 -29.61 -18.93
N ALA A 28 -1.76 -29.94 -17.74
CA ALA A 28 -2.89 -30.83 -17.50
C ALA A 28 -4.11 -30.06 -16.98
N TRP A 29 -4.36 -28.89 -17.58
CA TRP A 29 -5.49 -28.03 -17.22
C TRP A 29 -6.84 -28.78 -17.34
N PRO A 30 -7.81 -28.60 -16.44
CA PRO A 30 -7.84 -27.63 -15.32
C PRO A 30 -7.22 -28.15 -14.04
N VAL A 31 -6.73 -29.38 -14.00
CA VAL A 31 -6.26 -30.04 -12.77
C VAL A 31 -4.93 -29.46 -12.31
N LEU A 32 -3.94 -29.37 -13.20
CA LEU A 32 -2.59 -28.98 -12.85
C LEU A 32 -1.84 -28.40 -14.07
N VAL A 33 -1.11 -27.30 -13.86
CA VAL A 33 -0.13 -26.75 -14.80
C VAL A 33 1.16 -26.51 -14.03
N LEU A 34 2.26 -27.14 -14.45
CA LEU A 34 3.58 -27.10 -13.81
C LEU A 34 4.58 -26.40 -14.72
N GLN A 35 5.39 -25.51 -14.16
CA GLN A 35 6.55 -24.93 -14.81
C GLN A 35 7.81 -25.43 -14.10
N LYS A 36 8.69 -26.07 -14.83
CA LYS A 36 9.96 -26.59 -14.32
C LYS A 36 11.16 -25.84 -14.86
N ALA A 37 12.18 -25.70 -14.00
CA ALA A 37 13.50 -25.21 -14.38
C ALA A 37 14.26 -26.27 -15.18
N PRO A 38 15.37 -25.91 -15.84
CA PRO A 38 16.30 -26.87 -16.45
C PRO A 38 16.86 -27.87 -15.43
N SER A 39 17.02 -27.47 -14.17
CA SER A 39 17.42 -28.33 -13.06
C SER A 39 16.39 -29.42 -12.71
N GLY A 40 15.17 -29.37 -13.29
CA GLY A 40 14.05 -30.23 -12.93
C GLY A 40 13.24 -29.76 -11.72
N GLU A 41 13.68 -28.71 -11.04
CA GLU A 41 12.94 -28.13 -9.91
C GLU A 41 11.66 -27.43 -10.39
N THR A 42 10.62 -27.51 -9.58
CA THR A 42 9.35 -26.83 -9.86
C THR A 42 9.50 -25.35 -9.55
N GLN A 43 9.45 -24.49 -10.57
CA GLN A 43 9.48 -23.04 -10.40
C GLN A 43 8.12 -22.48 -9.95
N SER A 44 7.05 -22.98 -10.56
CA SER A 44 5.69 -22.59 -10.22
C SER A 44 4.70 -23.64 -10.67
N TRP A 45 3.54 -23.66 -10.01
CA TRP A 45 2.42 -24.47 -10.46
C TRP A 45 1.08 -23.81 -10.14
N THR A 46 0.07 -24.13 -10.92
CA THR A 46 -1.33 -23.76 -10.69
C THR A 46 -2.18 -25.00 -10.80
N GLY A 47 -3.23 -25.10 -9.96
CA GLY A 47 -4.16 -26.21 -9.95
C GLY A 47 -5.60 -25.78 -9.73
N ALA A 48 -6.55 -26.63 -10.12
CA ALA A 48 -7.98 -26.32 -10.11
C ALA A 48 -8.26 -24.95 -10.80
N GLY A 49 -7.74 -24.79 -12.02
CA GLY A 49 -7.73 -23.49 -12.72
C GLY A 49 -6.81 -22.48 -12.04
N PRO A 50 -7.29 -21.26 -11.69
CA PRO A 50 -6.49 -20.25 -11.02
C PRO A 50 -6.46 -20.35 -9.49
N LEU A 51 -7.22 -21.29 -8.91
CA LEU A 51 -7.48 -21.31 -7.46
C LEU A 51 -6.27 -21.70 -6.64
N LEU A 52 -5.66 -22.84 -6.94
CA LEU A 52 -4.46 -23.31 -6.25
C LEU A 52 -3.21 -22.79 -6.97
N PHE A 53 -2.21 -22.39 -6.21
CA PHE A 53 -0.97 -21.91 -6.80
C PHE A 53 0.23 -22.07 -5.87
N SER A 54 1.41 -22.14 -6.48
CA SER A 54 2.69 -21.90 -5.85
C SER A 54 3.67 -21.34 -6.89
N GLY A 55 4.49 -20.40 -6.49
CA GLY A 55 5.47 -19.75 -7.36
C GLY A 55 6.36 -18.78 -6.61
N PRO A 56 7.18 -17.99 -7.30
CA PRO A 56 7.99 -16.95 -6.68
C PRO A 56 7.13 -15.94 -5.96
N ALA A 57 7.62 -15.46 -4.81
CA ALA A 57 6.96 -14.39 -4.07
C ALA A 57 6.94 -13.09 -4.90
N PRO A 58 5.90 -12.24 -4.75
CA PRO A 58 5.87 -10.93 -5.37
C PRO A 58 7.01 -10.03 -4.87
N ALA A 59 7.66 -9.30 -5.76
CA ALA A 59 8.67 -8.32 -5.35
C ALA A 59 8.06 -7.23 -4.43
N PRO A 60 8.76 -6.75 -3.40
CA PRO A 60 10.20 -6.93 -3.16
C PRO A 60 10.58 -8.21 -2.40
N ASP A 61 9.63 -9.02 -1.96
CA ASP A 61 9.92 -10.24 -1.20
C ASP A 61 10.64 -11.27 -2.08
N ALA A 62 11.73 -11.82 -1.58
CA ALA A 62 12.35 -13.01 -2.14
C ALA A 62 11.73 -14.25 -1.47
N GLY A 63 11.56 -15.36 -2.21
CA GLY A 63 11.00 -16.59 -1.65
C GLY A 63 9.84 -17.14 -2.46
N THR A 64 8.89 -17.79 -1.79
CA THR A 64 7.76 -18.46 -2.44
C THR A 64 6.41 -17.97 -1.92
N ALA A 65 5.46 -17.84 -2.83
CA ALA A 65 4.05 -17.61 -2.52
C ALA A 65 3.23 -18.82 -2.92
N SER A 66 2.33 -19.29 -2.04
CA SER A 66 1.47 -20.43 -2.32
C SER A 66 0.12 -20.31 -1.61
N GLY A 67 -0.88 -21.01 -2.11
CA GLY A 67 -2.17 -21.00 -1.46
C GLY A 67 -3.37 -21.38 -2.32
N LEU A 68 -4.54 -21.08 -1.76
CA LEU A 68 -5.86 -21.21 -2.39
C LEU A 68 -6.47 -19.80 -2.52
N ARG A 69 -6.42 -19.23 -3.70
CA ARG A 69 -6.97 -17.88 -3.97
C ARG A 69 -8.49 -17.86 -3.85
N PRO A 70 -9.11 -16.86 -3.28
CA PRO A 70 -8.56 -15.78 -2.45
C PRO A 70 -8.54 -16.15 -0.96
N LEU A 71 -8.85 -17.41 -0.62
CA LEU A 71 -9.16 -17.84 0.74
C LEU A 71 -7.93 -17.91 1.63
N TYR A 72 -6.83 -18.42 1.12
CA TYR A 72 -5.60 -18.63 1.88
C TYR A 72 -4.38 -18.33 1.00
N VAL A 73 -3.52 -17.45 1.45
CA VAL A 73 -2.25 -17.10 0.79
C VAL A 73 -1.15 -17.11 1.83
N ARG A 74 -0.07 -17.82 1.52
CA ARG A 74 1.15 -17.84 2.34
C ARG A 74 2.34 -17.43 1.48
N VAL A 75 3.05 -16.41 1.94
CA VAL A 75 4.30 -15.97 1.37
C VAL A 75 5.41 -16.28 2.36
N THR A 76 6.40 -17.04 1.94
CA THR A 76 7.56 -17.42 2.74
C THR A 76 8.79 -16.83 2.09
N SER A 77 9.50 -16.00 2.82
CA SER A 77 10.81 -15.43 2.46
C SER A 77 11.85 -15.83 3.51
N ASP A 78 13.11 -15.51 3.28
CA ASP A 78 14.21 -15.87 4.18
C ASP A 78 13.98 -15.29 5.60
N ASP A 79 13.44 -14.08 5.69
CA ASP A 79 13.27 -13.35 6.95
C ASP A 79 11.82 -13.29 7.44
N SER A 80 10.84 -13.81 6.69
CA SER A 80 9.45 -13.67 7.10
C SER A 80 8.51 -14.72 6.53
N VAL A 81 7.45 -14.97 7.28
CA VAL A 81 6.30 -15.75 6.81
C VAL A 81 5.05 -14.89 6.97
N LYS A 82 4.42 -14.61 5.84
CA LYS A 82 3.16 -13.87 5.76
C LYS A 82 2.05 -14.86 5.43
N THR A 83 0.99 -14.89 6.22
CA THR A 83 -0.19 -15.74 5.98
C THR A 83 -1.43 -14.88 6.02
N ASP A 84 -2.22 -14.93 4.97
CA ASP A 84 -3.50 -14.24 4.83
C ASP A 84 -4.63 -15.27 4.67
N ILE A 85 -5.70 -15.10 5.43
CA ILE A 85 -6.92 -15.89 5.29
C ILE A 85 -8.06 -14.91 5.02
N LEU A 86 -8.68 -14.99 3.84
CA LEU A 86 -9.72 -14.05 3.40
C LEU A 86 -9.34 -12.59 3.70
N TYR A 87 -8.10 -12.21 3.35
CA TYR A 87 -7.60 -10.85 3.63
C TYR A 87 -8.64 -9.78 3.23
N PRO A 88 -8.93 -8.80 4.09
CA PRO A 88 -8.22 -8.43 5.33
C PRO A 88 -8.79 -9.05 6.62
N LEU A 89 -9.60 -10.11 6.55
CA LEU A 89 -10.28 -10.67 7.73
C LEU A 89 -9.32 -11.26 8.75
N PHE A 90 -8.33 -12.01 8.29
CA PHE A 90 -7.27 -12.52 9.14
C PHE A 90 -5.93 -12.41 8.45
N TYR A 91 -4.91 -11.96 9.17
CA TYR A 91 -3.53 -12.07 8.75
C TYR A 91 -2.61 -12.44 9.90
N LEU A 92 -1.53 -13.15 9.56
CA LEU A 92 -0.41 -13.49 10.45
C LEU A 92 0.89 -13.10 9.74
N ARG A 93 1.73 -12.32 10.41
CA ARG A 93 3.06 -11.94 9.95
C ARG A 93 4.06 -12.41 10.99
N ARG A 94 4.97 -13.27 10.60
CA ARG A 94 6.01 -13.84 11.48
C ARG A 94 7.38 -13.41 10.95
N TYR A 95 8.18 -12.87 11.82
CA TYR A 95 9.57 -12.48 11.61
C TYR A 95 10.46 -13.24 12.62
N PRO A 96 11.80 -13.26 12.50
CA PRO A 96 12.69 -13.98 13.43
C PRO A 96 12.49 -13.61 14.91
N GLU A 97 12.27 -12.32 15.19
CA GLU A 97 12.15 -11.77 16.54
C GLU A 97 10.77 -11.18 16.85
N SER A 98 9.81 -11.33 15.96
CA SER A 98 8.48 -10.80 16.21
C SER A 98 7.40 -11.54 15.44
N TYR A 99 6.20 -11.55 15.98
CA TYR A 99 5.03 -11.90 15.20
C TYR A 99 3.86 -11.00 15.53
N ARG A 100 3.03 -10.76 14.53
CA ARG A 100 1.78 -10.01 14.67
C ARG A 100 0.67 -10.68 13.90
N TRP A 101 -0.53 -10.64 14.46
CA TRP A 101 -1.72 -11.15 13.82
C TRP A 101 -2.90 -10.23 14.06
N SER A 102 -3.89 -10.32 13.19
CA SER A 102 -5.12 -9.55 13.31
C SER A 102 -6.31 -10.35 12.81
N VAL A 103 -7.42 -10.21 13.51
CA VAL A 103 -8.72 -10.75 13.11
C VAL A 103 -9.68 -9.58 12.93
N LEU A 104 -10.26 -9.44 11.73
CA LEU A 104 -11.18 -8.36 11.35
C LEU A 104 -10.62 -6.94 11.60
N GLN A 105 -9.30 -6.81 11.77
CA GLN A 105 -8.62 -5.58 12.22
C GLN A 105 -9.08 -5.07 13.61
N LEU A 106 -9.94 -5.80 14.29
CA LEU A 106 -10.48 -5.45 15.60
C LEU A 106 -9.73 -6.18 16.73
N VAL A 107 -9.38 -7.45 16.53
CA VAL A 107 -8.58 -8.21 17.51
C VAL A 107 -7.17 -8.33 16.99
N ASN A 108 -6.21 -7.79 17.73
CA ASN A 108 -4.83 -7.69 17.29
C ASN A 108 -3.89 -8.23 18.37
N GLY A 109 -2.95 -9.05 17.95
CA GLY A 109 -1.87 -9.53 18.80
C GLY A 109 -0.52 -9.23 18.16
N ARG A 110 0.44 -8.80 19.00
CA ARG A 110 1.84 -8.58 18.61
C ARG A 110 2.75 -9.05 19.72
N VAL A 111 3.80 -9.74 19.35
CA VAL A 111 4.89 -10.11 20.25
C VAL A 111 6.20 -9.65 19.59
N GLU A 112 7.02 -8.94 20.33
CA GLU A 112 8.37 -8.54 19.94
C GLU A 112 9.36 -9.05 20.98
N ILE A 113 10.43 -9.65 20.50
CA ILE A 113 11.52 -10.13 21.32
C ILE A 113 12.66 -9.11 21.22
N ALA A 114 12.85 -8.31 22.24
CA ALA A 114 14.00 -7.43 22.35
C ALA A 114 15.14 -8.17 23.04
N SER A 115 16.34 -8.07 22.49
CA SER A 115 17.57 -8.54 23.13
C SER A 115 18.28 -7.33 23.71
N ASP A 116 18.42 -7.28 25.02
CA ASP A 116 19.24 -6.28 25.73
C ASP A 116 20.44 -6.97 26.41
N GLU A 117 21.28 -6.18 27.08
CA GLU A 117 22.46 -6.69 27.81
C GLU A 117 22.09 -7.66 28.95
N THR A 118 20.82 -7.70 29.38
CA THR A 118 20.32 -8.51 30.48
C THR A 118 19.67 -9.80 30.05
N GLY A 119 19.38 -9.95 28.72
CA GLY A 119 18.76 -11.15 28.16
C GLY A 119 17.68 -10.85 27.13
N LYS A 120 16.99 -11.89 26.67
CA LYS A 120 15.84 -11.75 25.76
C LYS A 120 14.59 -11.45 26.55
N THR A 121 13.99 -10.30 26.32
CA THR A 121 12.70 -9.89 26.89
C THR A 121 11.62 -9.89 25.81
N ALA A 122 10.45 -10.35 26.13
CA ALA A 122 9.31 -10.36 25.20
C ALA A 122 8.31 -9.26 25.57
N GLU A 123 7.97 -8.41 24.59
CA GLU A 123 6.86 -7.48 24.70
C GLU A 123 5.61 -8.11 24.09
N HIS A 124 4.54 -8.24 24.87
CA HIS A 124 3.26 -8.79 24.45
C HIS A 124 2.20 -7.71 24.40
N LYS A 125 1.68 -7.43 23.21
CA LYS A 125 0.56 -6.52 23.00
C LYS A 125 -0.66 -7.27 22.51
N PHE A 126 -1.79 -7.06 23.16
CA PHE A 126 -3.07 -7.63 22.78
C PHE A 126 -4.18 -6.60 22.88
N ASP A 127 -4.92 -6.40 21.81
CA ASP A 127 -5.99 -5.42 21.73
C ASP A 127 -7.27 -6.06 21.18
N VAL A 128 -8.40 -5.77 21.81
CA VAL A 128 -9.75 -6.00 21.27
C VAL A 128 -10.40 -4.62 21.13
N TRP A 129 -10.23 -4.03 19.98
CA TRP A 129 -10.65 -2.64 19.73
C TRP A 129 -12.16 -2.51 19.56
N PRO A 130 -12.83 -1.53 20.20
CA PRO A 130 -12.28 -0.48 21.08
C PRO A 130 -12.29 -0.83 22.58
N PHE A 131 -12.54 -2.06 22.98
CA PHE A 131 -12.94 -2.42 24.35
C PHE A 131 -11.81 -2.82 25.29
N TYR A 132 -10.75 -3.47 24.79
CA TYR A 132 -9.68 -3.97 25.63
C TYR A 132 -8.31 -3.67 25.03
N PHE A 133 -7.39 -3.21 25.88
CA PHE A 133 -6.01 -2.90 25.51
C PHE A 133 -5.06 -3.47 26.56
N SER A 134 -4.07 -4.22 26.10
CA SER A 134 -3.07 -4.82 26.98
C SER A 134 -1.67 -4.66 26.38
N LEU A 135 -0.74 -4.34 27.21
CA LEU A 135 0.68 -4.35 26.92
C LEU A 135 1.41 -4.92 28.13
N VAL A 136 2.19 -5.97 27.93
CA VAL A 136 3.03 -6.59 28.93
C VAL A 136 4.46 -6.49 28.46
N THR A 137 5.29 -5.81 29.24
CA THR A 137 6.71 -5.61 28.96
C THR A 137 7.57 -6.07 30.13
N ALA A 138 8.88 -6.16 29.95
CA ALA A 138 9.84 -6.44 31.02
C ALA A 138 9.80 -5.38 32.13
N ASP A 139 9.51 -4.12 31.76
CA ASP A 139 9.35 -3.03 32.72
C ASP A 139 7.92 -3.00 33.26
N PRO A 140 7.71 -3.32 34.56
CA PRO A 140 6.38 -3.27 35.17
C PRO A 140 5.71 -1.89 35.07
N GLN A 141 6.52 -0.81 35.01
CA GLN A 141 5.98 0.55 34.89
C GLN A 141 5.30 0.79 33.55
N ASN A 142 5.68 0.08 32.49
CA ASN A 142 5.11 0.20 31.16
C ASN A 142 4.03 -0.85 30.86
N THR A 143 3.89 -1.85 31.75
CA THR A 143 2.83 -2.87 31.65
C THR A 143 1.47 -2.27 32.00
N TYR A 144 0.44 -2.58 31.22
CA TYR A 144 -0.93 -2.16 31.48
C TYR A 144 -1.97 -3.13 30.93
N HIS A 145 -3.14 -3.11 31.58
CA HIS A 145 -4.39 -3.70 31.12
C HIS A 145 -5.50 -2.66 31.26
N ALA A 146 -6.29 -2.46 30.23
CA ALA A 146 -7.29 -1.39 30.19
C ALA A 146 -8.57 -1.87 29.51
N VAL A 147 -9.69 -1.60 30.12
CA VAL A 147 -11.04 -2.00 29.67
C VAL A 147 -11.88 -0.75 29.41
N MET A 148 -12.19 -0.49 28.15
CA MET A 148 -13.09 0.61 27.77
C MET A 148 -14.54 0.13 27.80
N PRO A 149 -15.48 0.89 28.35
CA PRO A 149 -15.35 2.22 28.99
C PRO A 149 -15.07 2.19 30.49
N LEU A 150 -14.90 1.03 31.12
CA LEU A 150 -14.95 0.87 32.58
C LEU A 150 -13.78 1.57 33.26
N TYR A 151 -12.56 1.07 33.09
CA TYR A 151 -11.37 1.68 33.65
C TYR A 151 -10.11 1.22 32.92
N GLY A 152 -9.08 2.04 33.01
CA GLY A 152 -7.77 1.64 32.50
C GLY A 152 -6.81 2.80 32.31
N THR A 153 -5.58 2.43 32.15
CA THR A 153 -4.50 3.35 31.78
C THR A 153 -3.73 2.74 30.63
N VAL A 154 -3.56 3.49 29.56
CA VAL A 154 -2.67 3.12 28.46
C VAL A 154 -1.53 4.12 28.35
N LYS A 155 -0.33 3.65 27.96
CA LYS A 155 0.89 4.47 27.86
C LYS A 155 1.40 4.46 26.43
N TYR A 156 1.96 5.60 26.00
CA TYR A 156 2.55 5.81 24.68
C TYR A 156 1.63 5.42 23.50
N ARG A 157 0.33 5.72 23.66
CA ARG A 157 -0.70 5.46 22.63
C ARG A 157 -1.43 6.72 22.21
N LEU A 158 -1.89 6.74 20.95
CA LEU A 158 -2.68 7.84 20.37
C LEU A 158 -2.01 9.22 20.51
N GLY A 159 -0.68 9.26 20.60
CA GLY A 159 0.08 10.50 20.75
C GLY A 159 0.08 11.06 22.18
N TYR A 160 -0.36 10.29 23.17
CA TYR A 160 -0.29 10.61 24.59
C TYR A 160 0.80 9.79 25.27
N THR A 161 1.49 10.40 26.24
CA THR A 161 2.42 9.66 27.12
C THR A 161 1.64 8.74 28.05
N ARG A 162 0.49 9.22 28.56
CA ARG A 162 -0.42 8.47 29.41
C ARG A 162 -1.86 8.89 29.13
N LEU A 163 -2.77 7.92 29.10
CA LEU A 163 -4.19 8.14 28.99
C LEU A 163 -4.91 7.20 29.94
N SER A 164 -5.65 7.76 30.91
CA SER A 164 -6.34 7.03 31.98
C SER A 164 -7.83 7.38 31.97
N TRP A 165 -8.71 6.42 32.23
CA TRP A 165 -10.14 6.67 32.31
C TRP A 165 -10.81 5.81 33.39
N VAL A 166 -11.91 6.32 33.90
CA VAL A 166 -12.85 5.61 34.77
C VAL A 166 -14.26 5.93 34.29
N LEU A 167 -15.03 4.88 33.98
CA LEU A 167 -16.39 4.99 33.45
C LEU A 167 -16.52 6.05 32.34
N PHE A 168 -15.62 5.94 31.31
CA PHE A 168 -15.66 6.88 30.19
C PHE A 168 -17.07 7.00 29.61
N PRO A 169 -17.59 8.21 29.39
CA PRO A 169 -16.89 9.51 29.33
C PRO A 169 -16.87 10.32 30.65
N LEU A 170 -17.24 9.76 31.81
CA LEU A 170 -17.35 10.52 33.02
C LEU A 170 -16.01 11.09 33.52
N PHE A 171 -14.93 10.29 33.45
CA PHE A 171 -13.59 10.71 33.82
C PHE A 171 -12.56 10.27 32.78
N LEU A 172 -11.74 11.20 32.36
CA LEU A 172 -10.59 10.96 31.47
C LEU A 172 -9.41 11.86 31.88
N GLU A 173 -8.25 11.28 32.06
CA GLU A 173 -7.01 12.00 32.28
C GLU A 173 -6.00 11.67 31.18
N SER A 174 -5.33 12.67 30.65
CA SER A 174 -4.32 12.50 29.60
C SER A 174 -3.09 13.34 29.89
N THR A 175 -1.90 12.73 29.72
CA THR A 175 -0.62 13.42 29.80
C THR A 175 -0.02 13.52 28.40
N ARG A 176 0.32 14.73 27.97
CA ARG A 176 0.96 15.01 26.70
C ARG A 176 1.89 16.20 26.80
N LYS A 177 3.13 16.05 26.40
CA LYS A 177 4.14 17.12 26.41
C LYS A 177 4.16 17.86 27.74
N GLY A 178 4.36 17.16 28.85
CA GLY A 178 4.44 17.74 30.19
C GLY A 178 3.16 18.41 30.71
N THR A 179 2.02 18.21 30.05
CA THR A 179 0.73 18.75 30.47
C THR A 179 -0.22 17.62 30.83
N ASP A 180 -0.75 17.62 32.03
CA ASP A 180 -1.84 16.76 32.48
C ASP A 180 -3.16 17.44 32.22
N THR A 181 -4.05 16.77 31.52
CA THR A 181 -5.40 17.26 31.23
C THR A 181 -6.42 16.29 31.79
N THR A 182 -7.25 16.76 32.70
CA THR A 182 -8.38 16.02 33.31
C THR A 182 -9.70 16.50 32.73
N TYR A 183 -10.52 15.56 32.29
CA TYR A 183 -11.90 15.81 31.82
C TYR A 183 -12.90 15.17 32.76
N THR A 184 -13.93 15.94 33.13
CA THR A 184 -14.98 15.48 34.05
C THR A 184 -16.31 16.23 33.84
N PRO A 185 -17.23 15.75 32.95
CA PRO A 185 -17.09 14.66 32.00
C PRO A 185 -16.42 15.09 30.68
N TRP A 186 -15.83 14.13 29.94
CA TRP A 186 -15.34 14.34 28.58
C TRP A 186 -16.52 14.47 27.59
N PRO A 187 -16.45 15.38 26.61
CA PRO A 187 -15.41 16.39 26.36
C PRO A 187 -15.67 17.73 27.04
N PHE A 188 -16.69 17.84 27.91
CA PHE A 188 -17.31 19.09 28.31
C PHE A 188 -16.43 19.91 29.25
N VAL A 189 -16.06 19.34 30.38
CA VAL A 189 -15.28 20.08 31.40
C VAL A 189 -13.85 19.55 31.41
N ARG A 190 -12.87 20.43 31.28
CA ARG A 190 -11.45 20.05 31.35
C ARG A 190 -10.64 21.04 32.17
N THR A 191 -9.69 20.51 32.94
CA THR A 191 -8.63 21.25 33.60
C THR A 191 -7.25 20.81 33.06
N MET A 192 -6.33 21.73 32.90
CA MET A 192 -4.98 21.47 32.45
C MET A 192 -3.97 21.96 33.46
N ARG A 193 -2.93 21.14 33.75
CA ARG A 193 -1.87 21.47 34.72
C ARG A 193 -0.51 21.00 34.13
N GLY A 194 0.54 21.72 34.50
CA GLY A 194 1.90 21.43 34.06
C GLY A 194 2.46 22.49 33.14
N GLU A 195 3.09 22.11 32.04
CA GLU A 195 3.62 23.09 31.08
C GLU A 195 2.54 24.00 30.52
N ARG A 196 1.32 23.52 30.44
CA ARG A 196 0.14 24.32 30.08
C ARG A 196 -0.89 24.25 31.19
N ASN A 197 -1.34 25.41 31.65
CA ASN A 197 -2.34 25.52 32.69
C ASN A 197 -3.63 26.18 32.17
N GLY A 198 -4.79 25.61 32.47
CA GLY A 198 -6.04 26.15 31.96
C GLY A 198 -7.29 25.43 32.42
N PHE A 199 -8.44 26.03 32.07
CA PHE A 199 -9.77 25.50 32.33
C PHE A 199 -10.68 25.72 31.13
N ALA A 200 -11.59 24.81 30.91
CA ALA A 200 -12.57 24.95 29.84
C ALA A 200 -13.86 24.21 30.13
N VAL A 201 -14.97 24.83 29.72
CA VAL A 201 -16.30 24.22 29.63
C VAL A 201 -16.74 24.27 28.17
N TRP A 202 -16.50 23.18 27.48
CA TRP A 202 -16.83 23.08 26.07
C TRP A 202 -18.32 22.83 25.85
N PRO A 203 -18.99 23.46 24.89
CA PRO A 203 -18.43 24.41 23.88
C PRO A 203 -18.46 25.87 24.34
N LEU A 204 -18.83 26.17 25.58
CA LEU A 204 -19.17 27.51 26.01
C LEU A 204 -17.98 28.46 26.12
N PHE A 205 -16.96 28.08 26.88
CA PHE A 205 -15.77 28.89 27.03
C PHE A 205 -14.58 28.06 27.50
N GLY A 206 -13.39 28.56 27.24
CA GLY A 206 -12.18 27.95 27.73
C GLY A 206 -10.94 28.75 27.42
N GLY A 207 -9.91 28.51 28.23
CA GLY A 207 -8.63 29.16 28.04
C GLY A 207 -7.49 28.38 28.71
N SER A 208 -6.28 28.56 28.15
CA SER A 208 -5.07 28.05 28.78
C SER A 208 -3.88 28.95 28.51
N LYS A 209 -2.88 28.90 29.39
CA LYS A 209 -1.58 29.54 29.28
C LYS A 209 -0.51 28.46 29.23
N GLY A 210 0.39 28.55 28.30
CA GLY A 210 1.56 27.68 28.15
C GLY A 210 2.86 28.42 28.45
N PRO A 211 4.02 27.81 28.09
CA PRO A 211 5.33 28.44 28.23
C PRO A 211 5.41 29.74 27.43
N GLY A 212 6.07 30.77 28.01
CA GLY A 212 6.26 32.04 27.35
C GLY A 212 4.94 32.76 27.00
N PRO A 213 4.80 33.30 25.78
CA PRO A 213 3.63 34.01 25.32
C PRO A 213 2.43 33.12 24.97
N ALA A 214 2.60 31.77 25.01
CA ALA A 214 1.60 30.83 24.51
C ALA A 214 0.32 30.89 25.35
N ARG A 215 -0.79 31.21 24.70
CA ARG A 215 -2.12 31.24 25.32
C ARG A 215 -3.21 30.90 24.30
N ASN A 216 -4.29 30.31 24.75
CA ASN A 216 -5.49 30.19 23.95
C ASN A 216 -6.71 30.59 24.79
N PHE A 217 -7.74 31.02 24.06
CA PHE A 217 -9.04 31.38 24.62
C PHE A 217 -10.10 31.09 23.55
N TYR A 218 -11.29 30.66 23.98
CA TYR A 218 -12.45 30.61 23.12
C TYR A 218 -13.75 30.91 23.90
N LEU A 219 -14.73 31.44 23.17
CA LEU A 219 -16.09 31.69 23.65
C LEU A 219 -17.07 31.15 22.61
N ILE A 220 -17.98 30.30 23.06
CA ILE A 220 -18.99 29.61 22.25
C ILE A 220 -18.32 28.98 20.99
N TRP A 221 -17.48 27.96 21.26
CA TRP A 221 -16.73 27.28 20.17
C TRP A 221 -17.65 26.79 19.04
N PRO A 222 -17.37 27.02 17.75
CA PRO A 222 -16.14 27.65 17.22
C PRO A 222 -16.32 29.17 16.92
N LEU A 223 -17.29 29.88 17.51
CA LEU A 223 -17.62 31.23 17.06
C LEU A 223 -16.54 32.26 17.34
N ILE A 224 -15.96 32.25 18.53
CA ILE A 224 -14.94 33.25 18.91
C ILE A 224 -13.73 32.50 19.49
N TRP A 225 -12.54 32.78 18.96
CA TRP A 225 -11.30 32.25 19.53
C TRP A 225 -10.11 33.17 19.32
N SER A 226 -9.11 32.99 20.17
CA SER A 226 -7.81 33.65 20.07
C SER A 226 -6.73 32.71 20.56
N ASN A 227 -5.72 32.49 19.72
CA ASN A 227 -4.56 31.67 20.02
C ASN A 227 -3.27 32.48 19.87
N VAL A 228 -2.37 32.34 20.80
CA VAL A 228 -1.00 32.83 20.69
C VAL A 228 -0.07 31.64 20.84
N THR A 229 0.76 31.41 19.83
CA THR A 229 1.72 30.30 19.78
C THR A 229 3.11 30.86 20.04
N ALA A 230 3.86 30.26 20.97
CA ALA A 230 5.24 30.63 21.19
C ALA A 230 6.07 30.40 19.91
N PRO A 231 7.10 31.22 19.67
CA PRO A 231 8.06 30.96 18.59
C PRO A 231 8.70 29.58 18.75
N ASP A 232 9.18 29.04 17.64
CA ASP A 232 10.00 27.81 17.66
C ASP A 232 11.22 28.03 18.57
N PRO A 233 11.58 27.08 19.46
CA PRO A 233 12.77 27.19 20.29
C PRO A 233 14.06 27.43 19.48
N ASP A 234 14.12 26.92 18.26
CA ASP A 234 15.27 27.08 17.35
C ASP A 234 15.21 28.38 16.50
N ALA A 235 14.15 29.19 16.66
CA ALA A 235 14.02 30.44 15.94
C ALA A 235 14.99 31.51 16.49
N PRO A 236 15.45 32.47 15.63
CA PRO A 236 16.28 33.58 16.06
C PRO A 236 15.69 34.36 17.24
N SER A 237 16.53 34.82 18.15
CA SER A 237 16.11 35.62 19.29
C SER A 237 15.31 36.84 18.84
N GLY A 238 14.17 37.10 19.49
CA GLY A 238 13.29 38.21 19.11
C GLY A 238 12.22 37.87 18.06
N THR A 239 12.15 36.59 17.60
CA THR A 239 11.07 36.16 16.72
C THR A 239 9.71 36.39 17.36
N ALA A 240 8.80 37.07 16.67
CA ALA A 240 7.45 37.36 17.18
C ALA A 240 6.63 36.07 17.31
N PRO A 241 5.76 35.97 18.34
CA PRO A 241 4.83 34.85 18.47
C PRO A 241 3.81 34.80 17.33
N GLY A 242 3.38 33.62 16.99
CA GLY A 242 2.22 33.41 16.11
C GLY A 242 0.92 33.82 16.81
N THR A 243 0.00 34.45 16.10
CA THR A 243 -1.30 34.85 16.63
C THR A 243 -2.40 34.43 15.66
N GLU A 244 -3.46 33.85 16.20
CA GLU A 244 -4.69 33.53 15.49
C GLU A 244 -5.87 34.14 16.24
N PHE A 245 -6.80 34.71 15.50
CA PHE A 245 -8.03 35.27 16.03
C PHE A 245 -9.19 34.98 15.06
N GLY A 246 -10.35 34.68 15.61
CA GLY A 246 -11.54 34.45 14.79
C GLY A 246 -12.83 34.82 15.46
N VAL A 247 -13.73 35.41 14.66
CA VAL A 247 -15.15 35.64 14.99
C VAL A 247 -15.96 35.12 13.80
N LEU A 248 -16.37 33.86 13.90
CA LEU A 248 -17.15 33.23 12.82
C LEU A 248 -18.63 33.69 12.82
N PRO A 249 -19.22 33.82 11.62
CA PRO A 249 -18.62 33.62 10.28
C PRO A 249 -17.95 34.86 9.71
N LEU A 250 -17.77 35.93 10.48
CA LEU A 250 -17.44 37.27 9.97
C LEU A 250 -15.97 37.40 9.56
N TYR A 251 -15.05 37.02 10.44
CA TYR A 251 -13.63 37.33 10.25
C TYR A 251 -12.72 36.32 10.92
N THR A 252 -11.61 35.99 10.27
CA THR A 252 -10.49 35.28 10.89
C THR A 252 -9.16 35.88 10.44
N ARG A 253 -8.18 35.89 11.35
CA ARG A 253 -6.83 36.36 11.08
C ARG A 253 -5.82 35.42 11.70
N GLU A 254 -4.83 35.04 10.90
CA GLU A 254 -3.63 34.34 11.32
C GLU A 254 -2.40 35.19 11.00
N LYS A 255 -1.53 35.40 11.96
CA LYS A 255 -0.28 36.11 11.80
C LYS A 255 0.84 35.25 12.42
N ALA A 256 1.83 34.93 11.62
CA ALA A 256 3.04 34.24 12.04
C ALA A 256 4.27 35.00 11.49
N PRO A 257 5.48 34.72 11.95
CA PRO A 257 6.69 35.34 11.40
C PRO A 257 6.72 35.17 9.88
N GLY A 258 6.71 36.29 9.15
CA GLY A 258 6.71 36.29 7.69
C GLY A 258 5.40 35.81 7.03
N MET A 259 4.28 35.71 7.75
CA MET A 259 2.99 35.32 7.18
C MET A 259 1.84 36.11 7.80
N ILE A 260 0.93 36.54 6.97
CA ILE A 260 -0.39 37.05 7.34
C ILE A 260 -1.45 36.36 6.48
N SER A 261 -2.53 35.89 7.10
CA SER A 261 -3.70 35.34 6.40
C SER A 261 -4.96 35.90 7.04
N GLU A 262 -5.82 36.47 6.23
CA GLU A 262 -7.10 37.02 6.68
C GLU A 262 -8.25 36.45 5.84
N ASN A 263 -9.38 36.19 6.51
CA ASN A 263 -10.61 35.76 5.83
C ASN A 263 -11.76 36.62 6.30
N TYR A 264 -12.62 37.01 5.37
CA TYR A 264 -13.84 37.77 5.57
C TYR A 264 -15.02 36.91 5.13
N LEU A 265 -16.08 36.91 5.88
CA LEU A 265 -17.22 36.00 5.69
C LEU A 265 -16.72 34.57 5.52
N TRP A 266 -15.95 34.14 6.50
CA TRP A 266 -15.26 32.83 6.48
C TRP A 266 -16.20 31.70 6.04
N PRO A 267 -15.77 30.83 5.13
CA PRO A 267 -14.42 30.72 4.52
C PRO A 267 -14.29 31.44 3.16
N PHE A 268 -15.27 32.22 2.73
CA PHE A 268 -15.48 32.58 1.34
C PHE A 268 -14.45 33.57 0.76
N PHE A 269 -14.11 34.61 1.49
CA PHE A 269 -13.20 35.66 0.97
C PHE A 269 -11.96 35.75 1.86
N GLY A 270 -10.82 36.03 1.26
CA GLY A 270 -9.61 36.21 2.05
C GLY A 270 -8.34 36.29 1.21
N TYR A 271 -7.25 36.54 1.92
CA TYR A 271 -5.93 36.54 1.32
C TYR A 271 -4.90 35.92 2.28
N THR A 272 -3.77 35.51 1.73
CA THR A 272 -2.59 35.10 2.48
C THR A 272 -1.37 35.72 1.83
N GLU A 273 -0.57 36.40 2.64
CA GLU A 273 0.73 36.92 2.23
C GLU A 273 1.82 36.29 3.08
N ARG A 274 2.84 35.78 2.43
CA ARG A 274 3.99 35.14 3.06
C ARG A 274 5.27 35.70 2.47
N THR A 275 6.22 35.99 3.33
CA THR A 275 7.56 36.46 2.95
C THR A 275 8.64 35.45 3.36
N LEU A 276 8.37 34.58 4.36
CA LEU A 276 9.27 33.54 4.85
C LEU A 276 8.56 32.20 4.93
N PRO A 277 9.20 31.06 4.62
CA PRO A 277 10.57 30.91 4.08
C PRO A 277 10.69 31.24 2.59
N TYR A 278 9.59 31.50 1.89
CA TYR A 278 9.49 31.89 0.47
C TYR A 278 8.37 32.91 0.31
N ARG A 279 8.46 33.74 -0.71
CA ARG A 279 7.41 34.70 -1.03
C ARG A 279 6.22 33.99 -1.64
N TYR A 280 5.03 34.31 -1.14
CA TYR A 280 3.78 33.78 -1.67
C TYR A 280 2.64 34.73 -1.35
N SER A 281 1.82 35.03 -2.37
CA SER A 281 0.58 35.79 -2.21
C SER A 281 -0.57 34.99 -2.78
N GLU A 282 -1.63 34.84 -2.02
CA GLU A 282 -2.85 34.10 -2.41
C GLU A 282 -4.07 34.96 -2.14
N ARG A 283 -5.00 34.93 -3.05
CA ARG A 283 -6.31 35.58 -2.93
C ARG A 283 -7.40 34.52 -3.11
N ARG A 284 -8.42 34.58 -2.27
CA ARG A 284 -9.57 33.69 -2.25
C ARG A 284 -10.83 34.50 -2.51
N TYR A 285 -11.55 34.13 -3.58
CA TYR A 285 -12.84 34.70 -3.94
C TYR A 285 -13.85 33.57 -3.96
N PHE A 286 -14.77 33.54 -3.02
CA PHE A 286 -15.76 32.49 -2.89
C PHE A 286 -15.13 31.07 -2.76
N TRP A 287 -14.24 30.94 -1.76
CA TRP A 287 -13.58 29.64 -1.47
C TRP A 287 -14.62 28.54 -1.26
N PRO A 288 -14.41 27.30 -1.75
CA PRO A 288 -13.18 26.78 -2.37
C PRO A 288 -13.08 26.95 -3.87
N PHE A 289 -13.97 27.71 -4.52
CA PHE A 289 -14.11 27.73 -5.96
C PHE A 289 -13.05 28.58 -6.68
N PHE A 290 -12.80 29.80 -6.19
CA PHE A 290 -11.88 30.70 -6.86
C PHE A 290 -10.71 31.05 -5.93
N VAL A 291 -9.53 30.54 -6.30
CA VAL A 291 -8.30 30.75 -5.54
C VAL A 291 -7.16 31.04 -6.51
N GLN A 292 -6.47 32.14 -6.30
CA GLN A 292 -5.31 32.54 -7.10
C GLN A 292 -4.15 32.84 -6.18
N GLY A 293 -3.05 32.15 -6.34
CA GLY A 293 -1.85 32.30 -5.53
C GLY A 293 -0.59 32.17 -6.36
N HIS A 294 0.36 33.06 -6.13
CA HIS A 294 1.62 33.11 -6.84
C HIS A 294 2.76 33.37 -5.85
N GLY A 295 3.88 32.72 -6.07
CA GLY A 295 5.08 32.87 -5.26
C GLY A 295 6.25 32.09 -5.81
N ASP A 296 7.37 32.10 -5.08
CA ASP A 296 8.63 31.50 -5.53
C ASP A 296 8.52 29.98 -5.70
N ASP A 297 7.93 29.29 -4.72
CA ASP A 297 7.85 27.82 -4.69
C ASP A 297 6.41 27.29 -4.77
N ARG A 298 5.45 28.18 -4.98
CA ARG A 298 4.04 27.77 -5.00
C ARG A 298 3.20 28.65 -5.92
N VAL A 299 2.44 27.99 -6.79
CA VAL A 299 1.43 28.62 -7.64
C VAL A 299 0.12 27.85 -7.46
N VAL A 300 -0.99 28.54 -7.33
CA VAL A 300 -2.34 27.95 -7.31
C VAL A 300 -3.25 28.81 -8.17
N ASP A 301 -3.90 28.20 -9.14
CA ASP A 301 -4.91 28.84 -9.96
C ASP A 301 -6.11 27.92 -10.06
N ARG A 302 -7.22 28.30 -9.39
CA ARG A 302 -8.44 27.51 -9.30
C ARG A 302 -9.65 28.30 -9.78
N TRP A 303 -10.38 27.69 -10.71
CA TRP A 303 -11.59 28.21 -11.32
C TRP A 303 -12.75 27.23 -11.13
N GLY A 304 -13.26 27.17 -9.91
CA GLY A 304 -14.34 26.27 -9.51
C GLY A 304 -13.97 24.78 -9.72
N PRO A 305 -14.95 23.96 -10.11
CA PRO A 305 -14.69 22.58 -10.48
C PRO A 305 -14.12 22.44 -11.90
N LEU A 306 -14.09 23.51 -12.71
CA LEU A 306 -13.74 23.44 -14.13
C LEU A 306 -12.25 23.29 -14.36
N TYR A 307 -11.44 24.04 -13.60
CA TYR A 307 -10.00 24.02 -13.76
C TYR A 307 -9.27 24.27 -12.43
N THR A 308 -8.25 23.51 -12.16
CA THR A 308 -7.30 23.79 -11.08
C THR A 308 -5.90 23.47 -11.54
N TYR A 309 -5.03 24.43 -11.46
CA TYR A 309 -3.59 24.26 -11.59
C TYR A 309 -2.94 24.54 -10.23
N SER A 310 -2.00 23.71 -9.83
CA SER A 310 -1.17 23.99 -8.67
C SER A 310 0.23 23.43 -8.87
N ASN A 311 1.21 24.25 -8.53
CA ASN A 311 2.60 23.83 -8.42
C ASN A 311 3.06 24.10 -6.99
N SER A 312 3.72 23.15 -6.38
CA SER A 312 4.30 23.31 -5.05
C SER A 312 5.57 22.49 -4.94
N LYS A 313 6.69 23.14 -4.69
CA LYS A 313 8.01 22.51 -4.56
C LYS A 313 8.32 21.54 -5.72
N GLY A 314 8.07 21.97 -6.94
CA GLY A 314 8.31 21.17 -8.15
C GLY A 314 7.28 20.05 -8.42
N SER A 315 6.23 19.92 -7.59
CA SER A 315 5.10 19.05 -7.87
C SER A 315 4.01 19.84 -8.62
N ASP A 316 3.78 19.47 -9.87
CA ASP A 316 2.81 20.07 -10.78
C ASP A 316 1.52 19.24 -10.79
N SER A 317 0.38 19.85 -10.54
CA SER A 317 -0.93 19.18 -10.50
C SER A 317 -1.97 19.98 -11.28
N ARG A 318 -2.71 19.30 -12.15
CA ARG A 318 -3.77 19.89 -12.98
C ARG A 318 -5.04 19.06 -12.90
N TRP A 319 -6.16 19.73 -12.62
CA TRP A 319 -7.50 19.20 -12.73
C TRP A 319 -8.25 19.90 -13.84
N ILE A 320 -8.97 19.12 -14.64
CA ILE A 320 -9.90 19.64 -15.65
C ILE A 320 -11.24 18.99 -15.38
N VAL A 321 -12.26 19.80 -15.14
CA VAL A 321 -13.63 19.39 -14.77
C VAL A 321 -13.62 18.33 -13.68
N TRP A 322 -13.26 18.76 -12.45
CA TRP A 322 -13.23 17.86 -11.31
C TRP A 322 -14.55 17.09 -11.16
N PRO A 323 -14.53 15.75 -10.98
CA PRO A 323 -13.39 14.85 -10.79
C PRO A 323 -12.92 14.12 -12.06
N LEU A 324 -13.25 14.63 -13.28
CA LEU A 324 -13.05 13.88 -14.50
C LEU A 324 -11.58 13.62 -14.84
N TRP A 325 -10.78 14.64 -14.93
CA TRP A 325 -9.40 14.48 -15.36
C TRP A 325 -8.42 15.11 -14.38
N HIS A 326 -7.37 14.35 -14.03
CA HIS A 326 -6.29 14.77 -13.16
C HIS A 326 -4.94 14.33 -13.71
N ARG A 327 -3.98 15.24 -13.76
CA ARG A 327 -2.58 14.95 -14.05
C ARG A 327 -1.70 15.55 -12.96
N ARG A 328 -0.76 14.76 -12.44
CA ARG A 328 0.25 15.20 -11.50
C ARG A 328 1.62 14.76 -11.96
N THR A 329 2.59 15.67 -11.90
CA THR A 329 4.00 15.41 -12.25
C THR A 329 4.87 15.89 -11.10
N TRP A 330 5.80 15.07 -10.65
CA TRP A 330 6.72 15.42 -9.57
C TRP A 330 8.02 14.63 -9.73
N VAL A 331 9.09 15.13 -9.10
CA VAL A 331 10.37 14.42 -9.02
C VAL A 331 10.52 13.86 -7.61
N ASP A 332 10.87 12.59 -7.50
CA ASP A 332 11.19 11.91 -6.26
C ASP A 332 12.56 11.27 -6.42
N ALA A 333 13.52 11.71 -5.60
CA ALA A 333 14.95 11.43 -5.80
C ALA A 333 15.40 11.76 -7.23
N ASP A 334 15.70 10.77 -8.06
CA ASP A 334 16.12 10.94 -9.46
C ASP A 334 15.01 10.54 -10.46
N ILE A 335 13.79 10.29 -9.99
CA ILE A 335 12.71 9.77 -10.83
C ILE A 335 11.65 10.83 -11.05
N LEU A 336 11.47 11.25 -12.30
CA LEU A 336 10.34 12.03 -12.75
C LEU A 336 9.12 11.11 -12.84
N GLN A 337 8.12 11.38 -12.02
CA GLN A 337 6.86 10.65 -11.98
C GLN A 337 5.76 11.49 -12.63
N SER A 338 5.01 10.88 -13.54
CA SER A 338 3.84 11.49 -14.19
C SER A 338 2.63 10.58 -14.03
N LYS A 339 1.69 11.02 -13.21
CA LYS A 339 0.43 10.32 -12.94
C LYS A 339 -0.71 10.98 -13.69
N THR A 340 -1.52 10.20 -14.40
CA THR A 340 -2.74 10.67 -15.08
C THR A 340 -3.91 9.80 -14.67
N GLN A 341 -5.05 10.41 -14.37
CA GLN A 341 -6.27 9.73 -13.96
C GLN A 341 -7.46 10.31 -14.71
N PHE A 342 -8.37 9.45 -15.13
CA PHE A 342 -9.70 9.83 -15.60
C PHE A 342 -10.74 9.18 -14.69
N PHE A 343 -11.62 9.99 -14.11
CA PHE A 343 -12.62 9.56 -13.13
C PHE A 343 -12.00 8.71 -12.00
N TYR A 344 -10.82 9.15 -11.47
CA TYR A 344 -9.97 8.48 -10.47
C TYR A 344 -9.51 7.07 -10.86
N PHE A 345 -10.39 6.16 -11.19
CA PHE A 345 -10.12 4.74 -11.38
C PHE A 345 -10.48 4.19 -12.76
N LEU A 346 -11.32 4.87 -13.58
CA LEU A 346 -11.67 4.36 -14.92
C LEU A 346 -10.44 4.25 -15.82
N TYR A 347 -9.57 5.26 -15.74
CA TYR A 347 -8.23 5.20 -16.29
C TYR A 347 -7.24 5.72 -15.25
N TRP A 348 -6.19 4.97 -15.03
CA TRP A 348 -5.10 5.35 -14.12
C TRP A 348 -3.77 4.98 -14.76
N SER A 349 -2.83 5.89 -14.81
CA SER A 349 -1.48 5.62 -15.30
C SER A 349 -0.43 6.32 -14.47
N LEU A 350 0.72 5.67 -14.29
CA LEU A 350 1.92 6.21 -13.69
C LEU A 350 3.09 5.90 -14.61
N ASN A 351 3.78 6.92 -15.10
CA ASN A 351 5.04 6.79 -15.84
C ASN A 351 6.18 7.28 -14.95
N GLN A 352 7.30 6.56 -14.99
CA GLN A 352 8.49 6.83 -14.19
C GLN A 352 9.72 6.86 -15.11
N THR A 353 10.44 7.96 -15.13
CA THR A 353 11.61 8.19 -16.00
C THR A 353 12.75 8.73 -15.15
N SER A 354 13.97 8.21 -15.32
CA SER A 354 15.15 8.76 -14.65
C SER A 354 15.46 10.16 -15.20
N VAL A 355 15.70 11.11 -14.33
CA VAL A 355 16.08 12.49 -14.69
C VAL A 355 17.54 12.52 -15.14
N SER A 356 18.42 11.86 -14.42
CA SER A 356 19.86 11.82 -14.72
C SER A 356 20.19 10.94 -15.93
N ARG A 357 19.36 9.93 -16.23
CA ARG A 357 19.56 8.98 -17.31
C ARG A 357 18.30 8.82 -18.18
N PRO A 358 17.91 9.85 -18.96
CA PRO A 358 16.68 9.83 -19.75
C PRO A 358 16.66 8.81 -20.90
N SER A 359 17.84 8.23 -21.24
CA SER A 359 17.95 7.15 -22.23
C SER A 359 17.47 5.78 -21.71
N LEU A 360 17.30 5.61 -20.40
CA LEU A 360 16.73 4.38 -19.85
C LEU A 360 15.26 4.26 -20.23
N ALA A 361 14.83 3.03 -20.50
CA ALA A 361 13.43 2.76 -20.78
C ALA A 361 12.56 3.14 -19.57
N PRO A 362 11.43 3.86 -19.77
CA PRO A 362 10.57 4.25 -18.69
C PRO A 362 9.86 3.04 -18.09
N ALA A 363 9.75 3.02 -16.76
CA ALA A 363 8.83 2.13 -16.07
C ALA A 363 7.42 2.73 -16.09
N TYR A 364 6.40 1.90 -16.20
CA TYR A 364 5.03 2.38 -16.17
C TYR A 364 4.03 1.36 -15.64
N LYS A 365 2.94 1.89 -15.08
CA LYS A 365 1.72 1.15 -14.70
C LYS A 365 0.54 1.81 -15.41
N ARG A 366 -0.37 1.03 -15.98
CA ARG A 366 -1.58 1.52 -16.64
C ARG A 366 -2.75 0.60 -16.34
N HIS A 367 -3.87 1.21 -15.96
CA HIS A 367 -5.11 0.50 -15.67
C HIS A 367 -6.24 1.13 -16.45
N VAL A 368 -6.99 0.32 -17.15
CA VAL A 368 -8.27 0.67 -17.80
C VAL A 368 -9.31 -0.22 -17.15
N TRP A 369 -9.97 0.31 -16.14
CA TRP A 369 -10.91 -0.45 -15.32
C TRP A 369 -12.21 -0.77 -16.05
N PRO A 370 -12.76 -1.98 -15.93
CA PRO A 370 -12.18 -3.19 -15.29
C PRO A 370 -11.40 -4.07 -16.29
N LEU A 371 -11.05 -3.54 -17.46
CA LEU A 371 -10.66 -4.31 -18.64
C LEU A 371 -9.22 -4.82 -18.60
N VAL A 372 -8.25 -3.97 -18.25
CA VAL A 372 -6.84 -4.34 -18.37
C VAL A 372 -5.95 -3.58 -17.41
N SER A 373 -4.95 -4.29 -16.88
CA SER A 373 -3.80 -3.74 -16.19
C SER A 373 -2.51 -4.10 -16.92
N ILE A 374 -1.63 -3.12 -17.05
CA ILE A 374 -0.31 -3.25 -17.66
C ILE A 374 0.71 -2.72 -16.69
N TRP A 375 1.73 -3.49 -16.43
CA TRP A 375 2.89 -3.13 -15.62
C TRP A 375 4.17 -3.39 -16.40
N ASP A 376 5.11 -2.46 -16.37
CA ASP A 376 6.42 -2.56 -16.98
C ASP A 376 7.45 -1.89 -16.05
N ASN A 377 8.53 -2.57 -15.71
CA ASN A 377 9.55 -2.03 -14.80
C ASN A 377 10.66 -1.25 -15.50
N GLY A 378 10.58 -1.07 -16.83
CA GLY A 378 11.64 -0.44 -17.62
C GLY A 378 12.92 -1.27 -17.76
N ALA A 379 13.06 -2.38 -17.02
CA ALA A 379 14.23 -3.27 -17.01
C ALA A 379 13.95 -4.61 -17.72
N GLY A 380 12.92 -4.65 -18.59
CA GLY A 380 12.59 -5.81 -19.39
C GLY A 380 11.47 -6.69 -18.86
N SER A 381 11.04 -6.55 -17.59
CA SER A 381 9.87 -7.24 -17.07
C SER A 381 8.59 -6.49 -17.42
N ARG A 382 7.63 -7.18 -18.02
CA ARG A 382 6.32 -6.65 -18.35
C ARG A 382 5.24 -7.66 -18.05
N GLN A 383 4.12 -7.18 -17.53
CA GLN A 383 2.94 -7.97 -17.26
C GLN A 383 1.68 -7.30 -17.79
N VAL A 384 0.77 -8.09 -18.34
CA VAL A 384 -0.56 -7.65 -18.77
C VAL A 384 -1.58 -8.64 -18.22
N GLN A 385 -2.66 -8.16 -17.64
CA GLN A 385 -3.77 -8.96 -17.13
C GLN A 385 -5.10 -8.38 -17.58
N ALA A 386 -5.99 -9.23 -18.07
CA ALA A 386 -7.31 -8.84 -18.55
C ALA A 386 -8.34 -9.96 -18.31
N PRO A 387 -9.54 -9.65 -17.73
CA PRO A 387 -9.86 -8.42 -17.04
C PRO A 387 -9.06 -8.23 -15.73
N SER A 388 -9.00 -6.99 -15.24
CA SER A 388 -8.28 -6.64 -14.02
C SER A 388 -9.09 -5.64 -13.17
N PRO A 389 -10.09 -6.12 -12.43
CA PRO A 389 -10.98 -5.25 -11.67
C PRO A 389 -10.40 -4.73 -10.35
N PHE A 390 -9.38 -5.37 -9.78
CA PHE A 390 -8.91 -5.09 -8.42
C PHE A 390 -7.72 -4.14 -8.37
N GLU A 391 -6.81 -4.23 -9.33
CA GLU A 391 -5.47 -3.63 -9.25
C GLU A 391 -5.49 -2.10 -9.25
N VAL A 392 -6.45 -1.48 -9.92
CA VAL A 392 -6.60 -0.01 -9.97
C VAL A 392 -6.84 0.61 -8.59
N PHE A 393 -7.45 -0.13 -7.66
CA PHE A 393 -7.69 0.34 -6.30
C PHE A 393 -6.47 0.16 -5.40
N PHE A 394 -5.53 -0.70 -5.80
CA PHE A 394 -4.31 -1.03 -5.07
C PHE A 394 -3.09 -1.03 -6.01
N PRO A 395 -2.82 0.08 -6.75
CA PRO A 395 -1.87 0.09 -7.86
C PRO A 395 -0.41 -0.14 -7.43
N ASP A 396 -0.12 0.02 -6.15
CA ASP A 396 1.21 -0.17 -5.57
C ASP A 396 1.34 -1.45 -4.74
N ASN A 397 0.29 -2.29 -4.75
CA ASN A 397 0.30 -3.55 -4.00
C ASN A 397 0.60 -4.74 -4.95
N PRO A 398 1.81 -5.32 -4.89
CA PRO A 398 2.16 -6.47 -5.71
C PRO A 398 1.38 -7.74 -5.33
N ASP A 399 0.93 -7.87 -4.09
CA ASP A 399 0.15 -9.04 -3.65
C ASP A 399 -1.21 -9.08 -4.36
N VAL A 400 -1.85 -7.92 -4.56
CA VAL A 400 -3.11 -7.86 -5.33
C VAL A 400 -2.87 -8.24 -6.78
N ARG A 401 -1.80 -7.76 -7.41
CA ARG A 401 -1.44 -8.08 -8.79
C ARG A 401 -1.15 -9.58 -9.00
N GLU A 402 -0.45 -10.23 -8.07
CA GLU A 402 0.00 -11.62 -8.23
C GLU A 402 -0.95 -12.63 -7.61
N THR A 403 -1.79 -12.20 -6.66
CA THR A 403 -2.65 -13.12 -5.90
C THR A 403 -4.12 -12.98 -6.26
N TRP A 404 -4.64 -11.74 -6.34
CA TRP A 404 -6.07 -11.50 -6.57
C TRP A 404 -6.44 -11.35 -8.03
N THR A 405 -5.66 -10.55 -8.77
CA THR A 405 -5.95 -10.28 -10.18
C THR A 405 -6.00 -11.54 -11.04
N PRO A 406 -5.14 -12.57 -10.84
CA PRO A 406 -5.21 -13.81 -11.61
C PRO A 406 -6.52 -14.58 -11.52
N LEU A 407 -7.34 -14.36 -10.48
CA LEU A 407 -8.69 -14.95 -10.39
C LEU A 407 -9.61 -14.40 -11.47
N ALA A 408 -9.54 -13.11 -11.73
CA ALA A 408 -10.36 -12.44 -12.74
C ALA A 408 -9.73 -12.51 -14.13
N ALA A 409 -8.39 -12.54 -14.22
CA ALA A 409 -7.67 -12.45 -15.47
C ALA A 409 -7.82 -13.70 -16.34
N ILE A 410 -8.68 -13.60 -17.35
CA ILE A 410 -8.84 -14.64 -18.39
C ILE A 410 -7.62 -14.68 -19.30
N TYR A 411 -7.02 -13.53 -19.57
CA TYR A 411 -5.77 -13.40 -20.31
C TYR A 411 -4.66 -12.84 -19.43
N ARG A 412 -3.48 -13.47 -19.47
CA ARG A 412 -2.26 -13.00 -18.82
C ARG A 412 -1.07 -13.11 -19.76
N TYR A 413 -0.26 -12.08 -19.79
CA TYR A 413 1.01 -12.02 -20.49
C TYR A 413 2.12 -11.60 -19.51
N ASP A 414 3.19 -12.35 -19.47
CA ASP A 414 4.39 -12.09 -18.67
C ASP A 414 5.62 -12.08 -19.58
N ARG A 415 6.48 -11.07 -19.43
CA ARG A 415 7.82 -10.99 -20.03
C ARG A 415 8.85 -10.86 -18.93
N LYS A 416 9.88 -11.68 -18.96
CA LYS A 416 11.02 -11.62 -18.04
C LYS A 416 12.13 -10.72 -18.60
N PRO A 417 13.09 -10.24 -17.77
CA PRO A 417 14.27 -9.48 -18.23
C PRO A 417 15.11 -10.24 -19.25
N THR A 418 15.12 -11.56 -19.20
CA THR A 418 15.81 -12.45 -20.15
C THR A 418 15.20 -12.44 -21.57
N GLY A 419 14.09 -11.71 -21.79
CA GLY A 419 13.33 -11.70 -23.03
C GLY A 419 12.40 -12.90 -23.23
N GLU A 420 12.33 -13.80 -22.25
CA GLU A 420 11.36 -14.89 -22.24
C GLU A 420 9.95 -14.33 -22.05
N THR A 421 9.01 -14.74 -22.90
CA THR A 421 7.60 -14.34 -22.84
C THR A 421 6.72 -15.55 -22.61
N ARG A 422 5.66 -15.37 -21.83
CA ARG A 422 4.60 -16.36 -21.63
C ARG A 422 3.25 -15.69 -21.71
N SER A 423 2.38 -16.22 -22.53
CA SER A 423 0.97 -15.85 -22.60
C SER A 423 0.11 -17.00 -22.12
N SER A 424 -0.98 -16.68 -21.44
CA SER A 424 -2.00 -17.65 -21.04
C SER A 424 -3.40 -17.10 -21.26
N LEU A 425 -4.31 -17.98 -21.67
CA LEU A 425 -5.72 -17.70 -21.87
C LEU A 425 -6.55 -18.72 -21.10
N LEU A 426 -7.73 -18.30 -20.58
CA LEU A 426 -8.65 -19.15 -19.80
C LEU A 426 -7.91 -19.86 -18.65
N TRP A 427 -7.19 -19.06 -17.83
CA TRP A 427 -6.46 -19.56 -16.64
C TRP A 427 -5.49 -20.71 -16.93
N ASN A 428 -4.72 -20.60 -18.01
CA ASN A 428 -3.76 -21.57 -18.53
C ASN A 428 -4.37 -22.74 -19.33
N ALA A 429 -5.65 -22.69 -19.74
CA ALA A 429 -6.17 -23.68 -20.67
C ALA A 429 -5.44 -23.63 -22.01
N VAL A 430 -5.08 -22.42 -22.46
CA VAL A 430 -4.16 -22.23 -23.58
C VAL A 430 -2.95 -21.47 -23.08
N THR A 431 -1.78 -22.03 -23.30
CA THR A 431 -0.52 -21.35 -22.96
C THR A 431 0.43 -21.39 -24.13
N TRP A 432 1.18 -20.29 -24.29
CA TRP A 432 2.32 -20.31 -25.17
C TRP A 432 3.47 -19.49 -24.63
N ARG A 433 4.67 -20.05 -24.77
CA ARG A 433 5.91 -19.55 -24.23
C ARG A 433 6.93 -19.45 -25.34
N ARG A 434 7.68 -18.34 -25.33
CA ARG A 434 8.76 -18.11 -26.29
C ARG A 434 9.98 -17.57 -25.57
N SER A 435 11.14 -18.12 -25.91
CA SER A 435 12.43 -17.61 -25.48
C SER A 435 13.35 -17.52 -26.70
N ALA A 436 13.54 -16.30 -27.22
CA ALA A 436 14.37 -16.08 -28.40
C ALA A 436 15.85 -16.43 -28.14
N SER A 437 16.36 -16.14 -26.93
CA SER A 437 17.75 -16.44 -26.53
C SER A 437 18.06 -17.94 -26.47
N LYS A 438 17.02 -18.77 -26.23
CA LYS A 438 17.13 -20.24 -26.14
C LYS A 438 16.60 -20.96 -27.37
N GLY A 439 16.05 -20.23 -28.36
CA GLY A 439 15.38 -20.82 -29.51
C GLY A 439 14.19 -21.71 -29.13
N LEU A 440 13.55 -21.42 -27.99
CA LEU A 440 12.46 -22.24 -27.45
C LEU A 440 11.11 -21.61 -27.80
N GLU A 441 10.24 -22.43 -28.38
CA GLU A 441 8.80 -22.13 -28.55
C GLU A 441 8.00 -23.31 -28.00
N GLU A 442 7.00 -23.01 -27.17
CA GLU A 442 6.18 -24.01 -26.49
C GLU A 442 4.71 -23.54 -26.53
N PHE A 443 3.82 -24.44 -26.95
CA PHE A 443 2.37 -24.18 -27.02
C PHE A 443 1.62 -25.35 -26.39
N HIS A 444 0.60 -25.05 -25.61
CA HIS A 444 -0.28 -26.06 -25.04
C HIS A 444 -1.77 -25.64 -25.16
N LEU A 445 -2.59 -26.59 -25.57
CA LEU A 445 -4.04 -26.54 -25.49
C LEU A 445 -4.48 -27.54 -24.41
N GLY A 446 -4.39 -27.16 -23.14
CA GLY A 446 -4.60 -28.03 -22.00
C GLY A 446 -3.81 -29.33 -22.15
N PRO A 447 -4.41 -30.48 -21.75
CA PRO A 447 -3.81 -31.79 -21.93
C PRO A 447 -3.96 -32.34 -23.37
N LEU A 448 -4.75 -31.68 -24.24
CA LEU A 448 -5.13 -32.21 -25.53
C LEU A 448 -3.96 -32.19 -26.51
N VAL A 449 -3.28 -31.07 -26.64
CA VAL A 449 -2.19 -30.87 -27.59
C VAL A 449 -1.08 -30.05 -26.95
N GLY A 450 0.14 -30.52 -27.05
CA GLY A 450 1.35 -29.78 -26.72
C GLY A 450 2.31 -29.80 -27.92
N MET A 451 2.93 -28.68 -28.20
CA MET A 451 3.98 -28.51 -29.18
C MET A 451 5.16 -27.84 -28.50
N ARG A 452 6.33 -28.39 -28.67
CA ARG A 452 7.59 -27.80 -28.22
C ARG A 452 8.59 -27.81 -29.36
N ARG A 453 9.17 -26.67 -29.63
CA ARG A 453 10.28 -26.49 -30.56
C ARG A 453 11.48 -25.95 -29.79
N ALA A 454 12.60 -26.69 -29.86
CA ALA A 454 13.86 -26.31 -29.23
C ALA A 454 14.99 -26.55 -30.22
N PRO A 455 16.19 -26.02 -30.00
CA PRO A 455 17.35 -26.32 -30.87
C PRO A 455 17.66 -27.82 -30.97
N SER A 456 17.28 -28.59 -29.97
CA SER A 456 17.41 -30.06 -29.91
C SER A 456 16.35 -30.80 -30.74
N GLY A 457 15.36 -30.12 -31.33
CA GLY A 457 14.31 -30.72 -32.15
C GLY A 457 12.90 -30.25 -31.78
N ALA A 458 11.93 -30.76 -32.53
CA ALA A 458 10.50 -30.53 -32.27
C ALA A 458 9.88 -31.78 -31.62
N ALA A 459 9.07 -31.57 -30.58
CA ALA A 459 8.33 -32.60 -29.89
C ALA A 459 6.84 -32.26 -29.89
N TRP A 460 5.99 -33.25 -30.07
CA TRP A 460 4.56 -33.13 -29.99
C TRP A 460 4.02 -34.06 -28.92
N THR A 461 3.09 -33.57 -28.14
CA THR A 461 2.35 -34.36 -27.16
C THR A 461 0.86 -34.31 -27.48
N ILE A 462 0.20 -35.48 -27.51
CA ILE A 462 -1.25 -35.59 -27.68
C ILE A 462 -1.79 -36.41 -26.50
N LEU A 463 -2.75 -35.85 -25.77
CA LEU A 463 -3.33 -36.47 -24.56
C LEU A 463 -2.28 -36.90 -23.53
N GLY A 464 -1.17 -36.13 -23.44
CA GLY A 464 -0.05 -36.44 -22.53
C GLY A 464 0.95 -37.47 -23.07
N PHE A 465 0.73 -38.09 -24.23
CA PHE A 465 1.66 -39.02 -24.85
C PHE A 465 2.65 -38.28 -25.76
N ASP A 466 3.94 -38.52 -25.57
CA ASP A 466 5.00 -37.95 -26.40
C ASP A 466 5.17 -38.75 -27.69
N LEU A 467 4.90 -38.07 -28.80
CA LEU A 467 4.99 -38.67 -30.14
C LEU A 467 6.39 -38.56 -30.76
N SER A 468 7.29 -37.77 -30.17
CA SER A 468 8.63 -37.53 -30.71
C SER A 468 9.54 -38.78 -30.69
N ALA A 469 9.27 -39.69 -29.74
CA ALA A 469 10.05 -40.95 -29.62
C ALA A 469 9.82 -41.94 -30.77
N LYS A 470 8.76 -41.83 -31.56
CA LYS A 470 8.44 -42.76 -32.66
C LYS A 470 9.00 -42.32 -34.04
N LEU A 471 9.26 -41.01 -34.22
CA LEU A 471 9.74 -40.49 -35.52
C LEU A 471 11.27 -40.63 -35.73
N GLY A 472 12.03 -40.96 -34.70
CA GLY A 472 13.47 -41.06 -34.74
C GLY A 472 14.02 -42.48 -34.92
N LYS A 473 13.18 -43.54 -34.91
CA LYS A 473 13.65 -44.94 -35.00
C LYS A 473 13.62 -45.55 -36.40
N ASP A 474 13.10 -44.89 -37.42
CA ASP A 474 12.95 -45.44 -38.77
C ASP A 474 13.97 -44.92 -39.77
N LYS A 475 15.16 -44.45 -39.33
CA LYS A 475 16.27 -44.16 -40.22
C LYS A 475 17.57 -44.76 -39.71
N GLU A 476 17.65 -46.07 -39.60
CA GLU A 476 18.93 -46.76 -39.85
C GLU A 476 18.98 -47.15 -41.33
N PRO A 477 19.94 -46.71 -42.10
CA PRO A 477 20.15 -47.22 -43.46
C PRO A 477 20.73 -48.62 -43.32
N SER A 478 19.97 -49.61 -43.81
CA SER A 478 20.50 -50.93 -44.09
C SER A 478 21.74 -50.85 -44.93
N ARG A 479 22.83 -51.35 -44.42
CA ARG A 479 23.99 -51.79 -45.17
C ARG A 479 24.01 -53.31 -45.23
#